data_65caecbab39f1189f997178b099cf73c
#
_entry.id   65caecbab39f1189f997178b099cf73c
#
_cell.length_a   1.000
_cell.length_b   1.000
_cell.length_c   1.000
_cell.angle_alpha   90.00
_cell.angle_beta   90.00
_cell.angle_gamma   90.00
#
_symmetry.space_group_name_H-M   'P 1'
#
loop_
_entity.id
_entity.type
_entity.pdbx_description
1 polymer ?
#
loop_
_entity_poly.entity_id
_entity_poly.type
_entity_poly.pdbx_seq_one_letter_code
_entity_poly.pdbx_strand_id
1 'polypeptide(L)'
;MKKLFIAAIFTILAGTLSAQTNFQLHYDFGNNIYGTELSNRPKATATVENFTADKWGSTYFFIDANIADNQMASAYAEISRELKFWNAPFAMHIEYNGGLSGYGSYNDAYLFGAAYNWANKDFSKTFSLQTMYKYLAKQQVGSNHSWQVTAVWGIHFANGLCSFSGFADLWHDNSVKGNLIFVSEPQFWFNLNALKNVNDKFNLSLGAELEISNNLVWPATGINDRFYVIPTLAAKWTF
;
A
#
# COMPACT_ATOMS: atom_id res chain seq x y z
N MET A 1 -18.10 18.23 -13.31
CA MET A 1 -17.38 18.40 -12.04
C MET A 1 -16.52 17.22 -11.67
N LYS A 2 -16.90 15.95 -11.93
CA LYS A 2 -16.09 14.75 -11.60
C LYS A 2 -14.73 14.66 -12.35
N LYS A 3 -14.64 15.17 -13.57
CA LYS A 3 -13.40 15.16 -14.38
C LYS A 3 -12.33 16.18 -13.92
N LEU A 4 -12.73 17.24 -13.20
CA LEU A 4 -11.80 18.21 -12.65
C LEU A 4 -11.10 17.72 -11.36
N PHE A 5 -11.70 16.82 -10.62
CA PHE A 5 -11.12 16.29 -9.37
C PHE A 5 -9.91 15.38 -9.65
N ILE A 6 -9.99 14.56 -10.69
CA ILE A 6 -8.88 13.67 -11.10
C ILE A 6 -7.69 14.52 -11.62
N ALA A 7 -7.96 15.57 -12.39
CA ALA A 7 -6.93 16.48 -12.88
C ALA A 7 -6.26 17.29 -11.75
N ALA A 8 -6.99 17.63 -10.68
CA ALA A 8 -6.44 18.37 -9.54
C ALA A 8 -5.48 17.51 -8.68
N ILE A 9 -5.72 16.21 -8.55
CA ILE A 9 -4.80 15.30 -7.85
C ILE A 9 -3.48 15.20 -8.61
N PHE A 10 -3.50 15.14 -9.94
CA PHE A 10 -2.28 15.09 -10.76
C PHE A 10 -1.46 16.40 -10.75
N THR A 11 -2.10 17.55 -10.53
CA THR A 11 -1.40 18.86 -10.56
C THR A 11 -0.69 19.20 -9.25
N ILE A 12 -1.11 18.64 -8.13
CA ILE A 12 -0.46 18.85 -6.82
C ILE A 12 0.85 18.06 -6.70
N LEU A 13 1.02 16.99 -7.47
CA LEU A 13 2.21 16.13 -7.45
C LEU A 13 3.41 16.65 -8.26
N ALA A 14 3.28 17.75 -9.00
CA ALA A 14 4.33 18.27 -9.90
C ALA A 14 5.32 19.26 -9.25
N GLY A 15 5.32 19.46 -7.94
CA GLY A 15 6.17 20.41 -7.22
C GLY A 15 7.43 19.76 -6.62
N THR A 16 8.52 19.81 -7.35
CA THR A 16 9.95 19.85 -6.93
C THR A 16 10.31 19.43 -5.50
N LEU A 17 10.33 18.15 -5.23
CA LEU A 17 11.16 17.52 -4.21
C LEU A 17 11.66 16.20 -4.81
N SER A 18 12.83 15.74 -4.39
CA SER A 18 13.38 14.43 -4.78
C SER A 18 12.49 13.29 -4.23
N ALA A 19 11.25 13.26 -4.69
CA ALA A 19 10.22 12.34 -4.28
C ALA A 19 10.14 11.22 -5.30
N GLN A 20 10.21 9.98 -4.88
CA GLN A 20 9.84 8.85 -5.73
C GLN A 20 8.31 8.75 -5.77
N THR A 21 7.71 9.40 -6.75
CA THR A 21 6.29 9.23 -7.05
C THR A 21 6.15 8.17 -8.13
N ASN A 22 5.26 7.24 -7.96
CA ASN A 22 4.92 6.30 -9.00
C ASN A 22 3.40 6.15 -9.18
N PHE A 23 3.01 5.75 -10.36
CA PHE A 23 1.67 5.35 -10.72
C PHE A 23 1.69 3.89 -11.14
N GLN A 24 0.78 3.10 -10.58
CA GLN A 24 0.66 1.68 -10.87
C GLN A 24 -0.74 1.36 -11.39
N LEU A 25 -0.83 0.38 -12.26
CA LEU A 25 -2.09 -0.20 -12.70
C LEU A 25 -1.99 -1.71 -12.57
N HIS A 26 -2.85 -2.28 -11.73
CA HIS A 26 -2.91 -3.69 -11.42
C HIS A 26 -4.15 -4.33 -12.05
N TYR A 27 -4.00 -5.52 -12.60
CA TYR A 27 -5.10 -6.42 -12.93
C TYR A 27 -5.15 -7.56 -11.91
N ASP A 28 -6.27 -7.68 -11.21
CA ASP A 28 -6.50 -8.62 -10.12
C ASP A 28 -7.11 -9.92 -10.62
N PHE A 29 -6.51 -11.05 -10.25
CA PHE A 29 -6.96 -12.39 -10.62
C PHE A 29 -7.86 -13.07 -9.59
N GLY A 30 -8.21 -12.40 -8.49
CA GLY A 30 -9.01 -12.98 -7.42
C GLY A 30 -10.34 -13.55 -7.89
N ASN A 31 -11.06 -12.79 -8.73
CA ASN A 31 -12.30 -13.28 -9.33
C ASN A 31 -12.09 -14.51 -10.23
N ASN A 32 -10.99 -14.56 -10.98
CA ASN A 32 -10.65 -15.68 -11.85
C ASN A 32 -10.31 -16.96 -11.08
N ILE A 33 -9.64 -16.82 -9.92
CA ILE A 33 -9.17 -17.94 -9.10
C ILE A 33 -10.28 -18.46 -8.18
N TYR A 34 -11.02 -17.56 -7.53
CA TYR A 34 -12.01 -17.89 -6.51
C TYR A 34 -13.46 -17.84 -7.03
N GLY A 35 -13.67 -17.46 -8.30
CA GLY A 35 -14.97 -17.53 -8.99
C GLY A 35 -16.05 -16.72 -8.28
N THR A 36 -17.17 -17.36 -8.03
CA THR A 36 -18.35 -16.73 -7.40
C THR A 36 -18.10 -16.20 -6.00
N GLU A 37 -17.11 -16.76 -5.28
CA GLU A 37 -16.76 -16.34 -3.93
C GLU A 37 -16.22 -14.90 -3.91
N LEU A 38 -15.40 -14.51 -4.88
CA LEU A 38 -14.87 -13.15 -5.04
C LEU A 38 -15.45 -12.41 -6.26
N SER A 39 -16.69 -12.74 -6.65
CA SER A 39 -17.36 -12.12 -7.81
C SER A 39 -17.59 -10.62 -7.65
N ASN A 40 -17.64 -10.11 -6.41
CA ASN A 40 -17.78 -8.70 -6.07
C ASN A 40 -16.42 -7.94 -6.04
N ARG A 41 -15.29 -8.64 -6.21
CA ARG A 41 -13.96 -8.02 -6.16
C ARG A 41 -13.67 -7.22 -7.43
N PRO A 42 -13.22 -5.97 -7.33
CA PRO A 42 -12.75 -5.19 -8.47
C PRO A 42 -11.62 -5.88 -9.21
N LYS A 43 -11.63 -5.80 -10.55
CA LYS A 43 -10.60 -6.44 -11.39
C LYS A 43 -9.40 -5.55 -11.68
N ALA A 44 -9.51 -4.27 -11.41
CA ALA A 44 -8.42 -3.34 -11.63
C ALA A 44 -8.27 -2.39 -10.46
N THR A 45 -7.01 -2.09 -10.11
CA THR A 45 -6.65 -1.07 -9.12
C THR A 45 -5.63 -0.14 -9.74
N ALA A 46 -5.89 1.17 -9.62
CA ALA A 46 -4.93 2.21 -9.95
C ALA A 46 -4.36 2.77 -8.66
N THR A 47 -3.04 2.69 -8.49
CA THR A 47 -2.31 3.16 -7.31
C THR A 47 -1.46 4.36 -7.64
N VAL A 48 -1.51 5.38 -6.79
CA VAL A 48 -0.51 6.45 -6.72
C VAL A 48 0.23 6.31 -5.41
N GLU A 49 1.54 6.22 -5.49
CA GLU A 49 2.41 6.05 -4.33
C GLU A 49 3.52 7.10 -4.34
N ASN A 50 3.88 7.60 -3.16
CA ASN A 50 4.97 8.55 -3.00
C ASN A 50 5.77 8.27 -1.73
N PHE A 51 7.08 8.30 -1.84
CA PHE A 51 8.01 8.33 -0.73
C PHE A 51 8.90 9.56 -0.84
N THR A 52 9.00 10.35 0.22
CA THR A 52 9.88 11.52 0.32
C THR A 52 10.63 11.51 1.62
N ALA A 53 11.96 11.60 1.57
CA ALA A 53 12.81 11.76 2.74
C ALA A 53 13.29 13.22 2.86
N ASP A 54 13.35 13.72 4.09
CA ASP A 54 13.88 15.03 4.42
C ASP A 54 14.80 14.99 5.66
N LYS A 55 15.29 16.15 6.10
CA LYS A 55 16.18 16.24 7.27
C LYS A 55 15.54 15.81 8.60
N TRP A 56 14.23 15.68 8.66
CA TRP A 56 13.47 15.34 9.85
C TRP A 56 12.91 13.93 9.84
N GLY A 57 13.08 13.19 8.72
CA GLY A 57 12.58 11.84 8.55
C GLY A 57 12.02 11.56 7.16
N SER A 58 10.87 10.91 7.07
CA SER A 58 10.26 10.56 5.79
C SER A 58 8.74 10.69 5.82
N THR A 59 8.15 10.97 4.67
CA THR A 59 6.71 10.92 4.43
C THR A 59 6.46 9.85 3.38
N TYR A 60 5.49 8.99 3.63
CA TYR A 60 4.99 8.02 2.68
C TYR A 60 3.48 8.16 2.55
N PHE A 61 2.96 8.02 1.36
CA PHE A 61 1.53 7.84 1.16
C PHE A 61 1.26 6.98 -0.07
N PHE A 62 0.13 6.33 -0.07
CA PHE A 62 -0.46 5.76 -1.28
C PHE A 62 -1.98 5.98 -1.31
N ILE A 63 -2.51 5.90 -2.51
CA ILE A 63 -3.95 5.95 -2.78
C ILE A 63 -4.26 4.86 -3.80
N ASP A 64 -5.12 3.93 -3.42
CA ASP A 64 -5.66 2.88 -4.26
C ASP A 64 -7.06 3.25 -4.73
N ALA A 65 -7.27 3.25 -6.03
CA ALA A 65 -8.56 3.43 -6.65
C ALA A 65 -8.99 2.12 -7.32
N ASN A 66 -9.96 1.44 -6.73
CA ASN A 66 -10.53 0.22 -7.27
C ASN A 66 -11.54 0.53 -8.37
N ILE A 67 -11.40 -0.14 -9.50
CA ILE A 67 -12.21 0.07 -10.69
C ILE A 67 -13.06 -1.18 -10.97
N ALA A 68 -14.36 -1.00 -10.97
CA ALA A 68 -15.33 -2.01 -11.35
C ALA A 68 -16.40 -1.38 -12.26
N ASP A 69 -16.90 -2.13 -13.22
CA ASP A 69 -17.97 -1.71 -14.14
C ASP A 69 -17.71 -0.35 -14.81
N ASN A 70 -16.44 -0.12 -15.22
CA ASN A 70 -15.94 1.12 -15.86
C ASN A 70 -16.10 2.39 -15.01
N GLN A 71 -16.18 2.24 -13.68
CA GLN A 71 -16.21 3.35 -12.74
C GLN A 71 -15.36 3.08 -11.51
N MET A 72 -15.01 4.13 -10.76
CA MET A 72 -14.36 4.00 -9.47
C MET A 72 -15.36 3.42 -8.46
N ALA A 73 -15.10 2.21 -7.98
CA ALA A 73 -15.93 1.51 -7.00
C ALA A 73 -15.59 1.90 -5.56
N SER A 74 -14.30 2.10 -5.28
CA SER A 74 -13.80 2.54 -3.98
C SER A 74 -12.44 3.21 -4.11
N ALA A 75 -12.06 3.97 -3.11
CA ALA A 75 -10.71 4.49 -2.94
C ALA A 75 -10.27 4.30 -1.49
N TYR A 76 -9.03 3.86 -1.29
CA TYR A 76 -8.38 3.73 0.01
C TYR A 76 -7.07 4.51 0.00
N ALA A 77 -6.72 5.11 1.11
CA ALA A 77 -5.50 5.89 1.23
C ALA A 77 -4.86 5.71 2.60
N GLU A 78 -3.55 5.68 2.60
CA GLU A 78 -2.73 5.81 3.80
C GLU A 78 -1.75 6.95 3.63
N ILE A 79 -1.48 7.65 4.71
CA ILE A 79 -0.42 8.64 4.79
C ILE A 79 0.31 8.49 6.12
N SER A 80 1.61 8.36 6.06
CA SER A 80 2.46 8.22 7.24
C SER A 80 3.59 9.24 7.26
N ARG A 81 4.01 9.60 8.46
CA ARG A 81 5.16 10.44 8.73
C ARG A 81 6.04 9.78 9.78
N GLU A 82 7.29 9.54 9.43
CA GLU A 82 8.33 9.21 10.39
C GLU A 82 9.11 10.46 10.78
N LEU A 83 9.32 10.65 12.07
CA LEU A 83 10.09 11.77 12.63
C LEU A 83 11.31 11.24 13.36
N LYS A 84 12.47 11.80 12.99
CA LYS A 84 13.76 11.37 13.49
C LYS A 84 14.66 12.59 13.77
N PHE A 85 14.86 12.86 15.05
CA PHE A 85 15.66 14.01 15.52
C PHE A 85 17.02 13.60 16.09
N TRP A 86 17.41 12.32 15.97
CA TRP A 86 18.57 11.71 16.60
C TRP A 86 19.29 10.72 15.69
N ASN A 87 20.52 10.37 16.07
CA ASN A 87 21.34 9.41 15.35
C ASN A 87 21.13 7.96 15.86
N ALA A 88 19.92 7.43 15.68
CA ALA A 88 19.63 6.04 16.00
C ALA A 88 18.71 5.47 14.90
N PRO A 89 18.61 4.15 14.75
CA PRO A 89 17.77 3.54 13.72
C PRO A 89 16.24 3.65 14.00
N PHE A 90 15.86 4.31 15.08
CA PHE A 90 14.47 4.46 15.48
C PHE A 90 13.91 5.81 15.04
N ALA A 91 12.63 5.83 14.69
CA ALA A 91 11.83 7.02 14.41
C ALA A 91 10.50 6.97 15.16
N MET A 92 9.90 8.12 15.41
CA MET A 92 8.47 8.19 15.78
C MET A 92 7.66 7.99 14.50
N HIS A 93 6.60 7.21 14.58
CA HIS A 93 5.70 6.93 13.46
C HIS A 93 4.30 7.45 13.76
N ILE A 94 3.72 8.18 12.80
CA ILE A 94 2.34 8.68 12.83
C ILE A 94 1.73 8.33 11.48
N GLU A 95 0.50 7.77 11.49
CA GLU A 95 -0.17 7.34 10.26
C GLU A 95 -1.67 7.58 10.36
N TYR A 96 -2.27 7.87 9.22
CA TYR A 96 -3.71 7.91 9.00
C TYR A 96 -4.08 7.01 7.84
N ASN A 97 -5.13 6.19 8.05
CA ASN A 97 -5.70 5.30 7.04
C ASN A 97 -7.19 5.58 6.91
N GLY A 98 -7.67 5.62 5.69
CA GLY A 98 -9.10 5.88 5.44
C GLY A 98 -9.48 5.68 3.99
N GLY A 99 -10.76 5.80 3.69
CA GLY A 99 -11.23 5.63 2.32
C GLY A 99 -12.73 5.77 2.15
N LEU A 100 -13.15 5.61 0.90
CA LEU A 100 -14.53 5.74 0.46
C LEU A 100 -14.92 4.58 -0.43
N SER A 101 -16.15 4.14 -0.31
CA SER A 101 -16.77 3.15 -1.21
C SER A 101 -18.16 3.62 -1.65
N GLY A 102 -18.78 2.89 -2.55
CA GLY A 102 -20.18 3.13 -2.94
C GLY A 102 -21.18 3.00 -1.78
N TYR A 103 -20.76 2.38 -0.67
CA TYR A 103 -21.58 2.17 0.53
C TYR A 103 -21.26 3.16 1.66
N GLY A 104 -20.30 4.06 1.47
CA GLY A 104 -19.87 5.04 2.47
C GLY A 104 -18.37 5.02 2.74
N SER A 105 -17.96 5.75 3.80
CA SER A 105 -16.56 5.78 4.24
C SER A 105 -16.18 4.48 4.94
N TYR A 106 -14.93 4.05 4.75
CA TYR A 106 -14.28 3.11 5.65
C TYR A 106 -14.09 3.77 7.03
N ASN A 107 -13.92 2.95 8.07
CA ASN A 107 -13.56 3.51 9.38
C ASN A 107 -12.17 4.12 9.29
N ASP A 108 -12.07 5.39 9.67
CA ASP A 108 -10.79 6.06 9.77
C ASP A 108 -9.94 5.41 10.87
N ALA A 109 -8.66 5.19 10.60
CA ALA A 109 -7.71 4.73 11.59
C ALA A 109 -6.59 5.75 11.78
N TYR A 110 -6.20 5.96 13.03
CA TYR A 110 -5.10 6.82 13.44
C TYR A 110 -4.08 5.97 14.19
N LEU A 111 -2.85 5.94 13.70
CA LEU A 111 -1.80 5.12 14.26
C LEU A 111 -0.67 6.00 14.79
N PHE A 112 -0.13 5.62 15.93
CA PHE A 112 1.01 6.28 16.55
C PHE A 112 1.93 5.25 17.19
N GLY A 113 3.23 5.35 16.94
CA GLY A 113 4.17 4.38 17.48
C GLY A 113 5.62 4.69 17.16
N ALA A 114 6.39 3.64 17.01
CA ALA A 114 7.81 3.69 16.69
C ALA A 114 8.13 2.80 15.50
N ALA A 115 9.08 3.25 14.69
CA ALA A 115 9.66 2.48 13.60
C ALA A 115 11.14 2.22 13.88
N TYR A 116 11.61 1.00 13.60
CA TYR A 116 13.00 0.65 13.46
C TYR A 116 13.35 0.57 11.98
N ASN A 117 14.30 1.37 11.52
CA ASN A 117 14.68 1.46 10.12
C ASN A 117 16.13 0.99 9.92
N TRP A 118 16.30 0.09 8.98
CA TRP A 118 17.59 -0.40 8.55
C TRP A 118 17.75 -0.29 7.03
N ALA A 119 18.94 0.09 6.61
CA ALA A 119 19.35 0.04 5.21
C ALA A 119 20.82 -0.36 5.11
N ASN A 120 21.20 -1.04 4.03
CA ASN A 120 22.60 -1.22 3.71
C ASN A 120 23.20 0.08 3.14
N LYS A 121 24.53 0.11 2.92
CA LYS A 121 25.25 1.34 2.59
C LYS A 121 24.82 2.01 1.29
N ASP A 122 24.39 1.25 0.31
CA ASP A 122 23.97 1.70 -1.02
C ASP A 122 22.44 1.77 -1.18
N PHE A 123 21.69 1.56 -0.08
CA PHE A 123 20.22 1.55 -0.07
C PHE A 123 19.58 0.54 -1.03
N SER A 124 20.35 -0.43 -1.54
CA SER A 124 19.79 -1.51 -2.35
C SER A 124 18.95 -2.50 -1.54
N LYS A 125 19.07 -2.47 -0.21
CA LYS A 125 18.26 -3.26 0.72
C LYS A 125 17.83 -2.38 1.87
N THR A 126 16.52 -2.35 2.09
CA THR A 126 15.88 -1.60 3.18
C THR A 126 14.93 -2.49 3.95
N PHE A 127 14.77 -2.21 5.21
CA PHE A 127 13.81 -2.87 6.09
C PHE A 127 13.31 -1.90 7.15
N SER A 128 12.02 -1.88 7.40
CA SER A 128 11.40 -1.17 8.52
C SER A 128 10.51 -2.14 9.31
N LEU A 129 10.53 -2.01 10.62
CA LEU A 129 9.60 -2.67 11.53
C LEU A 129 8.91 -1.60 12.37
N GLN A 130 7.60 -1.52 12.29
CA GLN A 130 6.79 -0.52 12.94
C GLN A 130 5.88 -1.20 13.97
N THR A 131 5.77 -0.61 15.14
CA THR A 131 4.87 -1.06 16.20
C THR A 131 4.03 0.13 16.65
N MET A 132 2.71 0.02 16.54
CA MET A 132 1.81 1.14 16.66
C MET A 132 0.61 0.83 17.54
N TYR A 133 0.22 1.80 18.35
CA TYR A 133 -1.14 1.91 18.84
C TYR A 133 -2.03 2.34 17.67
N LYS A 134 -3.20 1.70 17.50
CA LYS A 134 -4.17 1.97 16.45
C LYS A 134 -5.50 2.36 17.06
N TYR A 135 -6.02 3.52 16.70
CA TYR A 135 -7.35 3.96 17.05
C TYR A 135 -8.26 3.88 15.83
N LEU A 136 -9.31 3.07 15.91
CA LEU A 136 -10.32 2.88 14.87
C LEU A 136 -11.51 3.80 15.16
N ALA A 137 -11.64 4.89 14.43
CA ALA A 137 -12.75 5.81 14.60
C ALA A 137 -14.07 5.15 14.17
N LYS A 138 -15.11 5.36 14.94
CA LYS A 138 -16.48 4.86 14.68
C LYS A 138 -16.57 3.33 14.54
N GLN A 139 -15.71 2.59 15.22
CA GLN A 139 -15.82 1.14 15.29
C GLN A 139 -17.18 0.74 15.86
N GLN A 140 -17.93 -0.09 15.15
CA GLN A 140 -19.28 -0.48 15.54
C GLN A 140 -19.31 -1.70 16.46
N VAL A 141 -18.27 -2.53 16.40
CA VAL A 141 -18.17 -3.78 17.17
C VAL A 141 -16.83 -3.80 17.90
N GLY A 142 -16.89 -3.98 19.21
CA GLY A 142 -15.71 -4.08 20.06
C GLY A 142 -15.10 -2.74 20.43
N SER A 143 -13.79 -2.73 20.64
CA SER A 143 -13.03 -1.56 21.09
C SER A 143 -12.53 -0.73 19.91
N ASN A 144 -12.56 0.60 20.07
CA ASN A 144 -11.87 1.53 19.16
C ASN A 144 -10.33 1.48 19.33
N HIS A 145 -9.84 0.85 20.38
CA HIS A 145 -8.42 0.78 20.71
C HIS A 145 -7.84 -0.56 20.24
N SER A 146 -6.75 -0.49 19.51
CA SER A 146 -6.09 -1.63 18.90
C SER A 146 -4.57 -1.42 18.87
N TRP A 147 -3.87 -2.34 18.27
CA TRP A 147 -2.45 -2.27 17.94
C TRP A 147 -2.21 -2.80 16.53
N GLN A 148 -1.14 -2.36 15.92
CA GLN A 148 -0.67 -2.84 14.62
C GLN A 148 0.84 -3.02 14.64
N VAL A 149 1.30 -4.07 13.97
CA VAL A 149 2.72 -4.29 13.63
C VAL A 149 2.82 -4.35 12.13
N THR A 150 3.71 -3.53 11.55
CA THR A 150 3.98 -3.47 10.12
C THR A 150 5.45 -3.76 9.86
N ALA A 151 5.74 -4.68 8.95
CA ALA A 151 7.06 -4.89 8.38
C ALA A 151 7.07 -4.41 6.94
N VAL A 152 8.07 -3.60 6.55
CA VAL A 152 8.24 -3.10 5.18
C VAL A 152 9.62 -3.48 4.68
N TRP A 153 9.74 -3.92 3.43
CA TRP A 153 11.03 -4.25 2.83
C TRP A 153 11.16 -3.75 1.40
N GLY A 154 12.40 -3.50 1.00
CA GLY A 154 12.77 -3.17 -0.37
C GLY A 154 14.13 -3.77 -0.71
N ILE A 155 14.22 -4.46 -1.84
CA ILE A 155 15.45 -5.08 -2.34
C ILE A 155 15.55 -4.78 -3.83
N HIS A 156 16.65 -4.10 -4.23
CA HIS A 156 17.01 -3.88 -5.62
C HIS A 156 18.21 -4.78 -5.96
N PHE A 157 18.13 -5.52 -7.06
CA PHE A 157 19.17 -6.46 -7.46
C PHE A 157 19.30 -6.54 -8.99
N ALA A 158 20.24 -7.35 -9.47
CA ALA A 158 20.57 -7.44 -10.90
C ALA A 158 20.87 -6.07 -11.54
N ASN A 159 21.69 -5.22 -10.85
CA ASN A 159 22.02 -3.86 -11.27
C ASN A 159 20.80 -2.96 -11.50
N GLY A 160 19.80 -3.07 -10.64
CA GLY A 160 18.57 -2.28 -10.69
C GLY A 160 17.50 -2.84 -11.63
N LEU A 161 17.80 -3.91 -12.38
CA LEU A 161 16.85 -4.53 -13.31
C LEU A 161 15.64 -5.12 -12.57
N CYS A 162 15.85 -5.65 -11.37
CA CYS A 162 14.80 -6.26 -10.57
C CYS A 162 14.65 -5.56 -9.22
N SER A 163 13.41 -5.42 -8.78
CA SER A 163 13.06 -4.99 -7.43
C SER A 163 12.09 -5.97 -6.80
N PHE A 164 12.31 -6.26 -5.52
CA PHE A 164 11.38 -7.00 -4.66
C PHE A 164 11.08 -6.13 -3.45
N SER A 165 9.83 -5.74 -3.30
CA SER A 165 9.38 -4.85 -2.23
C SER A 165 8.04 -5.32 -1.68
N GLY A 166 7.60 -4.73 -0.59
CA GLY A 166 6.29 -5.00 -0.04
C GLY A 166 6.22 -4.71 1.44
N PHE A 167 5.09 -5.06 1.99
CA PHE A 167 4.81 -4.94 3.42
C PHE A 167 4.06 -6.16 3.96
N ALA A 168 3.99 -6.26 5.29
CA ALA A 168 3.15 -7.18 6.01
C ALA A 168 2.62 -6.51 7.26
N ASP A 169 1.30 -6.50 7.40
CA ASP A 169 0.56 -5.93 8.52
C ASP A 169 -0.14 -7.01 9.31
N LEU A 170 -0.09 -6.85 10.62
CA LEU A 170 -0.86 -7.63 11.56
C LEU A 170 -1.47 -6.69 12.59
N TRP A 171 -2.80 -6.71 12.74
CA TRP A 171 -3.47 -5.92 13.76
C TRP A 171 -4.61 -6.68 14.43
N HIS A 172 -4.97 -6.20 15.62
CA HIS A 172 -6.11 -6.73 16.36
C HIS A 172 -7.39 -6.01 15.93
N ASP A 173 -8.46 -6.77 15.68
CA ASP A 173 -9.80 -6.25 15.39
C ASP A 173 -10.86 -7.21 15.91
N ASN A 174 -11.72 -6.72 16.81
CA ASN A 174 -12.78 -7.52 17.43
C ASN A 174 -13.95 -7.84 16.47
N SER A 175 -13.99 -7.25 15.30
CA SER A 175 -15.05 -7.46 14.31
C SER A 175 -14.86 -8.75 13.50
N VAL A 176 -13.69 -9.39 13.60
CA VAL A 176 -13.35 -10.60 12.84
C VAL A 176 -13.14 -11.81 13.73
N LYS A 177 -13.32 -12.99 13.17
CA LYS A 177 -13.09 -14.26 13.85
C LYS A 177 -11.61 -14.42 14.23
N GLY A 178 -11.34 -14.71 15.49
CA GLY A 178 -9.98 -14.81 16.02
C GLY A 178 -9.32 -13.47 16.33
N ASN A 179 -10.03 -12.36 16.13
CA ASN A 179 -9.63 -10.99 16.51
C ASN A 179 -8.29 -10.51 15.91
N LEU A 180 -7.82 -11.12 14.83
CA LEU A 180 -6.60 -10.73 14.13
C LEU A 180 -6.87 -10.62 12.65
N ILE A 181 -6.36 -9.54 12.04
CA ILE A 181 -6.32 -9.36 10.59
C ILE A 181 -4.86 -9.32 10.16
N PHE A 182 -4.56 -10.02 9.09
CA PHE A 182 -3.25 -10.06 8.46
C PHE A 182 -3.39 -9.71 6.99
N VAL A 183 -2.45 -8.90 6.48
CA VAL A 183 -2.23 -8.68 5.04
C VAL A 183 -0.74 -8.57 4.76
N SER A 184 -0.33 -9.07 3.63
CA SER A 184 1.01 -8.88 3.09
C SER A 184 0.93 -8.76 1.58
N GLU A 185 1.62 -7.78 1.01
CA GLU A 185 1.62 -7.50 -0.43
C GLU A 185 3.06 -7.45 -0.95
N PRO A 186 3.75 -8.61 -1.09
CA PRO A 186 5.00 -8.69 -1.80
C PRO A 186 4.82 -8.36 -3.29
N GLN A 187 5.65 -7.47 -3.80
CA GLN A 187 5.70 -7.03 -5.19
C GLN A 187 7.03 -7.39 -5.82
N PHE A 188 6.98 -7.84 -7.06
CA PHE A 188 8.17 -8.04 -7.90
C PHE A 188 8.06 -7.18 -9.14
N TRP A 189 9.12 -6.41 -9.43
CA TRP A 189 9.19 -5.50 -10.57
C TRP A 189 10.40 -5.75 -11.44
N PHE A 190 10.19 -5.73 -12.74
CA PHE A 190 11.22 -5.73 -13.77
C PHE A 190 11.30 -4.32 -14.37
N ASN A 191 12.40 -3.61 -14.12
CA ASN A 191 12.60 -2.21 -14.45
C ASN A 191 13.20 -2.08 -15.86
N LEU A 192 12.42 -1.63 -16.82
CA LEU A 192 12.83 -1.61 -18.23
C LEU A 192 13.95 -0.60 -18.52
N ASN A 193 14.04 0.49 -17.76
CA ASN A 193 15.11 1.48 -17.90
C ASN A 193 16.51 0.95 -17.55
N ALA A 194 16.61 -0.17 -16.82
CA ALA A 194 17.89 -0.82 -16.53
C ALA A 194 18.37 -1.78 -17.64
N LEU A 195 17.57 -1.97 -18.69
CA LEU A 195 17.96 -2.79 -19.83
C LEU A 195 18.99 -2.06 -20.70
N LYS A 196 19.94 -2.82 -21.22
CA LYS A 196 20.90 -2.31 -22.19
C LYS A 196 20.16 -1.75 -23.43
N ASN A 197 20.52 -0.54 -23.86
CA ASN A 197 19.94 0.18 -24.99
C ASN A 197 18.50 0.71 -24.78
N VAL A 198 17.96 0.66 -23.57
CA VAL A 198 16.75 1.40 -23.21
C VAL A 198 17.16 2.75 -22.60
N ASN A 199 16.40 3.80 -22.91
CA ASN A 199 16.62 5.12 -22.33
C ASN A 199 16.39 5.05 -20.83
N ASP A 200 17.33 5.59 -20.04
CA ASP A 200 17.27 5.65 -18.56
C ASP A 200 16.06 6.45 -18.02
N LYS A 201 15.47 7.31 -18.85
CA LYS A 201 14.23 8.06 -18.54
C LYS A 201 12.96 7.29 -18.88
N PHE A 202 13.07 6.09 -19.47
CA PHE A 202 11.92 5.23 -19.73
C PHE A 202 11.55 4.44 -18.47
N ASN A 203 10.98 5.11 -17.51
CA ASN A 203 10.74 4.62 -16.14
C ASN A 203 9.54 3.67 -16.03
N LEU A 204 9.32 2.82 -17.03
CA LEU A 204 8.32 1.77 -17.00
C LEU A 204 8.87 0.52 -16.34
N SER A 205 8.13 -0.03 -15.39
CA SER A 205 8.36 -1.36 -14.84
C SER A 205 7.14 -2.24 -15.08
N LEU A 206 7.37 -3.51 -15.32
CA LEU A 206 6.34 -4.54 -15.40
C LEU A 206 6.53 -5.48 -14.22
N GLY A 207 5.43 -5.92 -13.60
CA GLY A 207 5.55 -6.70 -12.39
C GLY A 207 4.28 -7.41 -11.98
N ALA A 208 4.32 -7.91 -10.76
CA ALA A 208 3.25 -8.61 -10.11
C ALA A 208 3.25 -8.29 -8.61
N GLU A 209 2.08 -8.36 -8.02
CA GLU A 209 1.88 -8.30 -6.58
C GLU A 209 1.08 -9.52 -6.15
N LEU A 210 1.29 -9.95 -4.93
CA LEU A 210 0.59 -11.06 -4.34
C LEU A 210 -0.07 -10.59 -3.03
N GLU A 211 -1.38 -10.30 -3.04
CA GLU A 211 -2.09 -10.09 -1.78
C GLU A 211 -2.25 -11.42 -1.04
N ILE A 212 -1.64 -11.52 0.13
CA ILE A 212 -1.76 -12.65 1.05
C ILE A 212 -2.47 -12.13 2.28
N SER A 213 -3.71 -12.53 2.50
CA SER A 213 -4.51 -11.95 3.57
C SER A 213 -5.29 -13.00 4.36
N ASN A 214 -5.56 -12.69 5.62
CA ASN A 214 -6.47 -13.43 6.48
C ASN A 214 -7.42 -12.45 7.17
N ASN A 215 -8.70 -12.76 7.14
CA ASN A 215 -9.78 -11.95 7.73
C ASN A 215 -9.92 -10.52 7.15
N LEU A 216 -9.27 -10.20 6.02
CA LEU A 216 -9.31 -8.89 5.38
C LEU A 216 -10.33 -8.83 4.24
N VAL A 217 -10.27 -9.80 3.33
CA VAL A 217 -11.08 -9.80 2.11
C VAL A 217 -12.51 -10.22 2.42
N TRP A 218 -13.49 -9.43 1.97
CA TRP A 218 -14.91 -9.70 2.09
C TRP A 218 -15.41 -10.45 0.85
N PRO A 219 -15.68 -11.77 0.96
CA PRO A 219 -16.26 -12.53 -0.14
C PRO A 219 -17.73 -12.14 -0.38
N ALA A 220 -18.27 -12.53 -1.52
CA ALA A 220 -19.68 -12.30 -1.87
C ALA A 220 -20.65 -12.94 -0.85
N THR A 221 -20.20 -13.92 -0.08
CA THR A 221 -20.95 -14.54 1.04
C THR A 221 -21.09 -13.62 2.26
N GLY A 222 -20.31 -12.54 2.33
CA GLY A 222 -20.39 -11.55 3.40
C GLY A 222 -19.64 -11.92 4.70
N ILE A 223 -18.82 -12.98 4.72
CA ILE A 223 -18.03 -13.40 5.90
C ILE A 223 -16.56 -13.41 5.55
N ASN A 224 -15.76 -12.58 6.22
CA ASN A 224 -14.33 -12.41 5.98
C ASN A 224 -13.44 -13.26 6.92
N ASP A 225 -13.78 -14.51 7.14
CA ASP A 225 -13.05 -15.42 8.04
C ASP A 225 -12.11 -16.38 7.31
N ARG A 226 -11.53 -15.96 6.18
CA ARG A 226 -10.74 -16.82 5.30
C ARG A 226 -9.36 -16.25 5.01
N PHE A 227 -8.50 -17.18 4.60
CA PHE A 227 -7.19 -16.89 4.04
C PHE A 227 -7.27 -16.86 2.50
N TYR A 228 -6.72 -15.79 1.91
CA TYR A 228 -6.65 -15.60 0.47
C TYR A 228 -5.22 -15.38 -0.01
N VAL A 229 -4.95 -15.82 -1.23
CA VAL A 229 -3.72 -15.53 -1.97
C VAL A 229 -4.14 -15.06 -3.36
N ILE A 230 -4.06 -13.78 -3.61
CA ILE A 230 -4.61 -13.14 -4.82
C ILE A 230 -3.46 -12.47 -5.59
N PRO A 231 -3.04 -13.04 -6.72
CA PRO A 231 -2.04 -12.41 -7.57
C PRO A 231 -2.62 -11.31 -8.44
N THR A 232 -1.78 -10.31 -8.74
CA THR A 232 -2.03 -9.29 -9.75
C THR A 232 -0.92 -9.28 -10.79
N LEU A 233 -1.22 -8.79 -12.01
CA LEU A 233 -0.21 -8.31 -12.96
C LEU A 233 -0.28 -6.80 -13.01
N ALA A 234 0.87 -6.16 -13.09
CA ALA A 234 0.93 -4.71 -12.96
C ALA A 234 1.94 -4.06 -13.91
N ALA A 235 1.65 -2.80 -14.24
CA ALA A 235 2.57 -1.87 -14.85
C ALA A 235 2.75 -0.66 -13.91
N LYS A 236 3.99 -0.19 -13.76
CA LYS A 236 4.35 0.95 -12.91
C LYS A 236 5.17 1.96 -13.70
N TRP A 237 4.78 3.22 -13.60
CA TRP A 237 5.57 4.35 -14.10
C TRP A 237 6.09 5.17 -12.93
N THR A 238 7.41 5.37 -12.86
CA THR A 238 8.07 6.20 -11.84
C THR A 238 8.43 7.57 -12.44
N PHE A 239 8.11 8.65 -11.72
CA PHE A 239 8.34 10.03 -12.16
C PHE A 239 9.67 10.59 -11.68
#